data_1d8e73ff6b6b72563af7ece310136d0c
#
_entry.id   1d8e73ff6b6b72563af7ece310136d0c
#
_cell.length_a   1.000
_cell.length_b   1.000
_cell.length_c   1.000
_cell.angle_alpha   90.00
_cell.angle_beta   90.00
_cell.angle_gamma   90.00
#
_symmetry.space_group_name_H-M   'P 1'
#
loop_
_entity.id
_entity.type
_entity.pdbx_description
1 polymer ?
#
loop_
_entity_poly.entity_id
_entity_poly.type
_entity_poly.pdbx_seq_one_letter_code
_entity_poly.pdbx_strand_id
1 'polypeptide(L)'
;MKMKNIAAVAMAGCMAASLAACGSSAASTDTAASSSAATAESTEATEATGASADGFTVQLGPNPETLDPALNAAVDGANTIITTFEPLLLIDENNEVVPGQAELPEVSEDGLTWTFIMKDGLKWSDGSDLTANDFEYSFKRLACPDTAAPYGETVVGMIDGYDDAIGNPDADGNTTTDPDWDALNVHASEDGKTLTVQLSYPCSYFDKLCAFAAMSPVQEATIEANGDAWCTEPDTFICNGPYMITEWTPSERIVLSKNPYYVGGWDSSKIVSDTITLLLLEDSSASYAAYNSGEAQLVKDVPTDEIPSLTKAEDGGDFYVDTILGTYYISLNDQREPFTDAKVRKALSLAIDRDYVANTIMQGTYEPAYNFVGPGIVDETGMFYDNANGGERYISEDYEANLEEAKSLLAEAGYSDGEGFPTITYSANDAGYHVPVAEYVQQAWGDLGITVNIDKVEWASFLPLRRAGDYDVSRNGWVMDYNDPSNMIELFCSTNGNNDGKYNNPEFDATIEASKVADKTVHFQKLHEAEDILMEDAAAIPVAYYTDFWLQSPSLKGTWHSPYGYWYLQYGYVEE
;
A
#
# COMPACT_ATOMS: atom_id res chain seq x y z
N MET A 1 -20.98 36.68 20.98
CA MET A 1 -20.84 37.38 22.29
C MET A 1 -20.50 36.35 23.35
N LYS A 2 -19.41 36.57 24.03
CA LYS A 2 -18.73 35.81 25.12
C LYS A 2 -17.70 34.74 24.72
N MET A 3 -16.48 35.25 24.63
CA MET A 3 -15.22 34.54 24.85
C MET A 3 -15.14 34.02 26.28
N LYS A 4 -14.51 32.87 26.51
CA LYS A 4 -13.83 32.54 27.77
C LYS A 4 -12.52 31.87 27.51
N ASN A 5 -11.51 32.44 28.13
CA ASN A 5 -10.09 32.18 28.03
C ASN A 5 -9.65 30.86 28.61
N ILE A 6 -8.60 30.35 28.01
CA ILE A 6 -7.79 29.21 28.43
C ILE A 6 -6.57 29.72 29.20
N ALA A 7 -6.26 29.10 30.30
CA ALA A 7 -5.02 29.32 31.04
C ALA A 7 -4.04 28.19 30.73
N ALA A 8 -2.87 28.56 30.24
CA ALA A 8 -1.70 27.69 30.13
C ALA A 8 -1.01 27.57 31.50
N VAL A 9 -0.63 26.37 31.89
CA VAL A 9 0.30 26.13 33.02
C VAL A 9 1.49 25.37 32.48
N ALA A 10 2.63 26.06 32.46
CA ALA A 10 3.94 25.48 32.32
C ALA A 10 4.44 25.01 33.67
N MET A 11 5.02 23.82 33.77
CA MET A 11 5.91 23.45 34.87
C MET A 11 7.17 22.81 34.34
N ALA A 12 8.26 23.51 34.61
CA ALA A 12 9.63 23.06 34.40
C ALA A 12 10.21 22.40 35.66
N GLY A 13 11.01 21.36 35.42
CA GLY A 13 12.23 21.14 36.18
C GLY A 13 12.17 20.25 37.42
N CYS A 14 12.90 19.15 37.39
CA CYS A 14 14.04 18.94 38.29
C CYS A 14 14.82 17.68 37.94
N MET A 15 16.07 17.86 37.58
CA MET A 15 17.12 16.83 37.59
C MET A 15 17.48 16.49 39.04
N ALA A 16 17.77 15.21 39.31
CA ALA A 16 18.82 14.85 40.29
C ALA A 16 19.31 13.43 40.02
N ALA A 17 20.58 13.33 39.79
CA ALA A 17 21.37 12.12 39.65
C ALA A 17 21.64 11.47 41.02
N SER A 18 21.83 10.14 41.02
CA SER A 18 22.71 9.49 41.99
C SER A 18 23.26 8.18 41.44
N LEU A 19 24.56 8.15 41.41
CA LEU A 19 25.47 7.04 41.11
C LEU A 19 25.66 6.12 42.32
N ALA A 20 26.23 4.97 42.02
CA ALA A 20 27.03 4.05 42.84
C ALA A 20 26.24 2.87 43.48
N ALA A 21 26.76 1.68 43.53
CA ALA A 21 27.96 0.98 43.11
C ALA A 21 27.89 -0.49 43.54
N CYS A 22 28.54 -1.38 42.81
CA CYS A 22 29.30 -2.58 43.21
C CYS A 22 28.74 -3.63 44.14
N GLY A 23 28.91 -4.90 43.74
CA GLY A 23 29.31 -5.98 44.63
C GLY A 23 28.77 -7.37 44.27
N SER A 24 29.47 -8.07 43.54
CA SER A 24 30.06 -9.42 43.45
C SER A 24 29.50 -10.57 44.31
N SER A 25 29.52 -11.70 43.63
CA SER A 25 29.95 -13.08 43.97
C SER A 25 28.87 -14.11 44.31
N ALA A 26 28.76 -15.04 43.42
CA ALA A 26 29.06 -16.46 43.43
C ALA A 26 28.45 -17.33 44.57
N ALA A 27 27.72 -18.36 44.15
CA ALA A 27 28.12 -19.76 44.33
C ALA A 27 27.02 -20.75 43.94
N SER A 28 27.47 -21.73 43.20
CA SER A 28 26.89 -22.99 42.79
C SER A 28 26.22 -23.82 43.90
N THR A 29 25.20 -24.62 43.52
CA THR A 29 25.19 -26.06 43.84
C THR A 29 24.21 -26.82 42.93
N ASP A 30 24.76 -27.91 42.37
CA ASP A 30 24.09 -29.01 41.69
C ASP A 30 23.01 -29.69 42.56
N THR A 31 22.00 -30.23 41.90
CA THR A 31 21.56 -31.61 42.19
C THR A 31 20.75 -32.17 41.00
N ALA A 32 21.18 -33.34 40.55
CA ALA A 32 20.64 -34.13 39.45
C ALA A 32 19.54 -35.11 39.89
N ALA A 33 18.96 -35.72 38.85
CA ALA A 33 18.23 -36.97 38.75
C ALA A 33 16.70 -36.87 38.77
N SER A 34 15.88 -37.55 37.95
CA SER A 34 16.09 -38.77 37.15
C SER A 34 14.83 -39.02 36.32
N SER A 35 15.02 -39.36 35.07
CA SER A 35 14.29 -40.21 34.11
C SER A 35 12.88 -40.75 34.42
N SER A 36 11.96 -40.62 33.47
CA SER A 36 11.27 -41.81 32.90
C SER A 36 10.79 -41.53 31.46
N ALA A 37 11.18 -42.44 30.60
CA ALA A 37 10.87 -42.48 29.16
C ALA A 37 9.43 -42.98 28.94
N ALA A 38 8.73 -42.37 27.98
CA ALA A 38 7.64 -43.02 27.27
C ALA A 38 7.83 -42.75 25.76
N THR A 39 8.03 -43.85 25.07
CA THR A 39 8.16 -43.96 23.62
C THR A 39 6.83 -43.66 22.94
N ALA A 40 6.84 -42.74 21.99
CA ALA A 40 5.80 -42.64 20.96
C ALA A 40 6.50 -42.50 19.59
N GLU A 41 6.04 -43.27 18.65
CA GLU A 41 6.58 -43.42 17.30
C GLU A 41 6.56 -42.09 16.53
N SER A 42 7.68 -41.78 15.91
CA SER A 42 7.91 -40.66 15.02
C SER A 42 7.41 -40.96 13.62
N THR A 43 6.53 -40.12 13.09
CA THR A 43 6.40 -39.91 11.65
C THR A 43 7.44 -38.86 11.26
N GLU A 44 8.33 -39.22 10.35
CA GLU A 44 9.39 -38.36 9.82
C GLU A 44 8.76 -37.14 9.08
N ALA A 45 8.78 -36.01 9.75
CA ALA A 45 8.78 -34.71 9.07
C ALA A 45 10.24 -34.45 8.67
N THR A 46 10.47 -34.10 7.42
CA THR A 46 11.79 -33.69 6.90
C THR A 46 12.13 -32.35 7.60
N GLU A 47 12.92 -32.42 8.67
CA GLU A 47 13.45 -31.22 9.33
C GLU A 47 14.33 -30.46 8.33
N ALA A 48 14.03 -29.19 8.10
CA ALA A 48 14.97 -28.22 7.55
C ALA A 48 16.10 -28.07 8.58
N THR A 49 17.20 -28.78 8.36
CA THR A 49 18.39 -28.74 9.22
C THR A 49 19.05 -27.37 9.04
N GLY A 50 18.90 -26.47 10.02
CA GLY A 50 19.57 -25.18 10.06
C GLY A 50 18.70 -23.95 10.35
N ALA A 51 17.37 -24.10 10.47
CA ALA A 51 16.48 -22.97 10.79
C ALA A 51 16.52 -22.65 12.29
N SER A 52 16.83 -21.39 12.66
CA SER A 52 16.66 -20.89 14.03
C SER A 52 15.20 -20.55 14.28
N ALA A 53 14.64 -21.06 15.37
CA ALA A 53 13.29 -20.73 15.81
C ALA A 53 13.20 -19.36 16.55
N ASP A 54 14.34 -18.76 16.90
CA ASP A 54 14.38 -17.56 17.75
C ASP A 54 13.73 -16.33 17.11
N GLY A 55 13.72 -16.24 15.78
CA GLY A 55 13.11 -15.15 15.02
C GLY A 55 14.11 -14.35 14.20
N PHE A 56 13.60 -13.27 13.57
CA PHE A 56 14.39 -12.36 12.73
C PHE A 56 13.86 -10.93 12.82
N THR A 57 14.70 -9.99 12.39
CA THR A 57 14.39 -8.56 12.41
C THR A 57 14.43 -7.98 11.01
N VAL A 58 13.42 -7.19 10.65
CA VAL A 58 13.34 -6.49 9.37
C VAL A 58 12.95 -5.02 9.57
N GLN A 59 13.31 -4.16 8.62
CA GLN A 59 12.82 -2.80 8.53
C GLN A 59 12.11 -2.65 7.16
N LEU A 60 10.81 -2.35 7.19
CA LEU A 60 9.94 -2.26 6.01
C LEU A 60 9.24 -0.90 5.88
N GLY A 61 9.64 0.07 6.68
CA GLY A 61 9.10 1.42 6.67
C GLY A 61 9.10 2.07 8.05
N PRO A 62 8.61 3.31 8.13
CA PRO A 62 8.45 4.05 9.38
C PRO A 62 7.29 3.52 10.23
N ASN A 63 6.97 4.24 11.30
CA ASN A 63 5.77 3.94 12.10
C ASN A 63 4.51 4.10 11.23
N PRO A 64 3.66 3.05 11.09
CA PRO A 64 2.46 3.14 10.26
C PRO A 64 1.46 4.17 10.82
N GLU A 65 0.72 4.82 9.91
CA GLU A 65 -0.35 5.74 10.29
C GLU A 65 -1.46 5.01 11.06
N THR A 66 -1.82 3.82 10.59
CA THR A 66 -2.82 2.95 11.20
C THR A 66 -2.57 1.49 10.86
N LEU A 67 -2.99 0.59 11.74
CA LEU A 67 -3.06 -0.86 11.52
C LEU A 67 -4.50 -1.37 11.43
N ASP A 68 -5.48 -0.47 11.32
CA ASP A 68 -6.86 -0.84 10.97
C ASP A 68 -6.91 -1.18 9.47
N PRO A 69 -7.24 -2.43 9.08
CA PRO A 69 -7.28 -2.83 7.67
C PRO A 69 -8.16 -1.93 6.81
N ALA A 70 -9.32 -1.48 7.32
CA ALA A 70 -10.24 -0.63 6.59
C ALA A 70 -9.72 0.81 6.39
N LEU A 71 -8.81 1.29 7.25
CA LEU A 71 -8.29 2.66 7.22
C LEU A 71 -6.89 2.77 6.63
N ASN A 72 -6.15 1.65 6.56
CA ASN A 72 -4.80 1.66 6.02
C ASN A 72 -4.81 1.90 4.50
N ALA A 73 -3.98 2.82 4.03
CA ALA A 73 -3.77 3.10 2.62
C ALA A 73 -2.27 3.33 2.31
N ALA A 74 -1.40 2.62 3.02
CA ALA A 74 0.04 2.71 2.83
C ALA A 74 0.70 1.33 2.99
N VAL A 75 1.76 1.08 2.20
CA VAL A 75 2.44 -0.23 2.15
C VAL A 75 3.10 -0.60 3.48
N ASP A 76 3.61 0.38 4.22
CA ASP A 76 4.22 0.17 5.55
C ASP A 76 3.24 -0.46 6.55
N GLY A 77 2.02 0.07 6.67
CA GLY A 77 0.96 -0.52 7.49
C GLY A 77 0.48 -1.87 6.93
N ALA A 78 0.32 -1.96 5.61
CA ALA A 78 -0.13 -3.19 4.94
C ALA A 78 0.81 -4.38 5.20
N ASN A 79 2.13 -4.19 5.25
CA ASN A 79 3.10 -5.25 5.59
C ASN A 79 2.85 -5.85 6.97
N THR A 80 2.47 -5.05 7.96
CA THR A 80 2.09 -5.54 9.29
C THR A 80 0.72 -6.23 9.24
N ILE A 81 -0.24 -5.66 8.51
CA ILE A 81 -1.61 -6.20 8.38
C ILE A 81 -1.58 -7.59 7.75
N ILE A 82 -0.93 -7.79 6.59
CA ILE A 82 -0.88 -9.11 5.92
C ILE A 82 -0.11 -10.18 6.71
N THR A 83 0.70 -9.78 7.69
CA THR A 83 1.39 -10.71 8.60
C THR A 83 0.51 -11.08 9.80
N THR A 84 -0.40 -10.17 10.21
CA THR A 84 -1.24 -10.33 11.41
C THR A 84 -2.70 -10.64 11.11
N PHE A 85 -3.17 -10.35 9.92
CA PHE A 85 -4.52 -10.70 9.46
C PHE A 85 -4.47 -11.62 8.25
N GLU A 86 -5.57 -12.31 8.00
CA GLU A 86 -5.77 -13.15 6.83
C GLU A 86 -7.18 -12.95 6.27
N PRO A 87 -7.32 -12.47 5.02
CA PRO A 87 -8.60 -12.29 4.35
C PRO A 87 -9.21 -13.61 3.88
N LEU A 88 -10.32 -13.55 3.11
CA LEU A 88 -11.00 -14.75 2.56
C LEU A 88 -10.08 -15.57 1.67
N LEU A 89 -9.31 -14.91 0.83
CA LEU A 89 -8.36 -15.51 -0.10
C LEU A 89 -6.95 -14.92 0.14
N LEU A 90 -5.93 -15.53 -0.43
CA LEU A 90 -4.54 -15.11 -0.32
C LEU A 90 -3.91 -15.01 -1.70
N ILE A 91 -2.80 -14.28 -1.80
CA ILE A 91 -1.89 -14.31 -2.94
C ILE A 91 -0.64 -15.10 -2.54
N ASP A 92 -0.29 -16.11 -3.33
CA ASP A 92 0.89 -16.93 -3.09
C ASP A 92 2.18 -16.31 -3.67
N GLU A 93 3.30 -16.99 -3.51
CA GLU A 93 4.62 -16.58 -4.02
C GLU A 93 4.71 -16.50 -5.56
N ASN A 94 3.73 -17.07 -6.28
CA ASN A 94 3.61 -17.00 -7.74
C ASN A 94 2.60 -15.95 -8.20
N ASN A 95 2.06 -15.15 -7.27
CA ASN A 95 0.99 -14.16 -7.49
C ASN A 95 -0.35 -14.78 -7.93
N GLU A 96 -0.60 -16.04 -7.56
CA GLU A 96 -1.86 -16.71 -7.81
C GLU A 96 -2.79 -16.61 -6.59
N VAL A 97 -4.10 -16.49 -6.86
CA VAL A 97 -5.11 -16.49 -5.80
C VAL A 97 -5.28 -17.89 -5.25
N VAL A 98 -5.13 -18.05 -3.94
CA VAL A 98 -5.24 -19.32 -3.23
C VAL A 98 -6.19 -19.20 -2.02
N PRO A 99 -6.72 -20.34 -1.47
CA PRO A 99 -7.57 -20.31 -0.30
C PRO A 99 -6.92 -19.67 0.93
N GLY A 100 -7.58 -18.67 1.53
CA GLY A 100 -7.23 -18.06 2.81
C GLY A 100 -8.09 -18.60 3.95
N GLN A 101 -8.93 -17.75 4.55
CA GLN A 101 -9.93 -18.17 5.56
C GLN A 101 -11.10 -18.93 4.96
N ALA A 102 -11.33 -18.82 3.66
CA ALA A 102 -12.31 -19.60 2.90
C ALA A 102 -11.63 -20.47 1.84
N GLU A 103 -12.36 -21.46 1.33
CA GLU A 103 -12.03 -22.15 0.08
C GLU A 103 -12.21 -21.19 -1.10
N LEU A 104 -11.69 -21.57 -2.30
CA LEU A 104 -11.94 -20.79 -3.51
C LEU A 104 -13.47 -20.69 -3.76
N PRO A 105 -13.98 -19.51 -4.14
CA PRO A 105 -15.41 -19.28 -4.22
C PRO A 105 -16.09 -20.06 -5.35
N GLU A 106 -17.36 -20.42 -5.12
CA GLU A 106 -18.26 -20.80 -6.19
C GLU A 106 -18.90 -19.53 -6.78
N VAL A 107 -18.76 -19.34 -8.10
CA VAL A 107 -19.28 -18.18 -8.82
C VAL A 107 -20.41 -18.60 -9.73
N SER A 108 -21.53 -17.85 -9.72
CA SER A 108 -22.67 -18.09 -10.59
C SER A 108 -22.33 -17.88 -12.07
N GLU A 109 -23.13 -18.49 -12.98
CA GLU A 109 -22.88 -18.40 -14.44
C GLU A 109 -22.91 -16.95 -14.99
N ASP A 110 -23.65 -16.05 -14.32
CA ASP A 110 -23.70 -14.62 -14.66
C ASP A 110 -22.58 -13.81 -14.02
N GLY A 111 -21.72 -14.43 -13.19
CA GLY A 111 -20.61 -13.77 -12.52
C GLY A 111 -20.99 -12.84 -11.36
N LEU A 112 -22.28 -12.85 -10.96
CA LEU A 112 -22.79 -11.89 -9.98
C LEU A 112 -22.82 -12.42 -8.55
N THR A 113 -23.06 -13.72 -8.34
CA THR A 113 -23.13 -14.31 -6.99
C THR A 113 -21.84 -15.07 -6.68
N TRP A 114 -21.18 -14.66 -5.61
CA TRP A 114 -19.95 -15.28 -5.11
C TRP A 114 -20.22 -15.93 -3.76
N THR A 115 -19.94 -17.22 -3.64
CA THR A 115 -20.20 -18.00 -2.43
C THR A 115 -18.88 -18.54 -1.88
N PHE A 116 -18.53 -18.12 -0.67
CA PHE A 116 -17.32 -18.53 0.04
C PHE A 116 -17.69 -19.50 1.15
N ILE A 117 -17.04 -20.66 1.18
CA ILE A 117 -17.19 -21.65 2.24
C ILE A 117 -16.02 -21.47 3.21
N MET A 118 -16.33 -21.08 4.44
CA MET A 118 -15.33 -20.86 5.48
C MET A 118 -14.67 -22.17 5.90
N LYS A 119 -13.37 -22.15 6.18
CA LYS A 119 -12.66 -23.30 6.75
C LYS A 119 -13.17 -23.62 8.15
N ASP A 120 -13.07 -24.89 8.55
CA ASP A 120 -13.48 -25.31 9.90
C ASP A 120 -12.45 -24.90 10.97
N GLY A 121 -12.94 -24.44 12.12
CA GLY A 121 -12.13 -24.20 13.31
C GLY A 121 -11.37 -22.87 13.31
N LEU A 122 -11.79 -21.92 12.50
CA LEU A 122 -11.20 -20.57 12.46
C LEU A 122 -11.29 -19.87 13.81
N LYS A 123 -10.24 -19.14 14.19
CA LYS A 123 -10.11 -18.48 15.46
C LYS A 123 -9.48 -17.09 15.32
N TRP A 124 -9.90 -16.21 16.19
CA TRP A 124 -9.19 -14.98 16.51
C TRP A 124 -7.99 -15.25 17.43
N SER A 125 -7.08 -14.29 17.55
CA SER A 125 -5.87 -14.40 18.40
C SER A 125 -6.17 -14.45 19.90
N ASP A 126 -7.38 -14.09 20.32
CA ASP A 126 -7.87 -14.26 21.69
C ASP A 126 -8.49 -15.66 21.96
N GLY A 127 -8.56 -16.51 20.92
CA GLY A 127 -9.13 -17.87 20.96
C GLY A 127 -10.63 -17.94 20.74
N SER A 128 -11.33 -16.82 20.55
CA SER A 128 -12.75 -16.80 20.16
C SER A 128 -12.95 -17.32 18.73
N ASP A 129 -14.18 -17.74 18.40
CA ASP A 129 -14.50 -18.25 17.06
C ASP A 129 -14.54 -17.11 16.04
N LEU A 130 -13.96 -17.32 14.87
CA LEU A 130 -14.10 -16.50 13.69
C LEU A 130 -15.05 -17.19 12.71
N THR A 131 -15.98 -16.45 12.13
CA THR A 131 -17.05 -16.96 11.28
C THR A 131 -17.31 -16.05 10.08
N ALA A 132 -18.19 -16.45 9.18
CA ALA A 132 -18.65 -15.62 8.07
C ALA A 132 -19.31 -14.30 8.52
N ASN A 133 -19.83 -14.22 9.77
CA ASN A 133 -20.42 -12.98 10.28
C ASN A 133 -19.35 -11.88 10.47
N ASP A 134 -18.12 -12.25 10.83
CA ASP A 134 -17.02 -11.28 11.00
C ASP A 134 -16.62 -10.66 9.65
N PHE A 135 -16.70 -11.45 8.55
CA PHE A 135 -16.49 -10.94 7.20
C PHE A 135 -17.67 -10.09 6.71
N GLU A 136 -18.91 -10.49 6.98
CA GLU A 136 -20.10 -9.68 6.69
C GLU A 136 -19.98 -8.30 7.35
N TYR A 137 -19.66 -8.26 8.65
CA TYR A 137 -19.43 -7.03 9.39
C TYR A 137 -18.33 -6.18 8.74
N SER A 138 -17.18 -6.79 8.43
CA SER A 138 -16.01 -6.07 7.91
C SER A 138 -16.26 -5.47 6.53
N PHE A 139 -16.96 -6.19 5.64
CA PHE A 139 -17.32 -5.67 4.32
C PHE A 139 -18.33 -4.52 4.42
N LYS A 140 -19.34 -4.64 5.28
CA LYS A 140 -20.30 -3.58 5.56
C LYS A 140 -19.62 -2.36 6.18
N ARG A 141 -18.62 -2.56 7.05
CA ARG A 141 -17.84 -1.50 7.66
C ARG A 141 -17.04 -0.71 6.61
N LEU A 142 -16.51 -1.36 5.56
CA LEU A 142 -15.84 -0.70 4.44
C LEU A 142 -16.78 0.23 3.65
N ALA A 143 -18.06 -0.09 3.55
CA ALA A 143 -19.07 0.75 2.92
C ALA A 143 -19.64 1.83 3.87
N CYS A 144 -19.40 1.74 5.18
CA CYS A 144 -19.96 2.67 6.16
C CYS A 144 -19.29 4.04 6.06
N PRO A 145 -20.04 5.14 5.78
CA PRO A 145 -19.45 6.48 5.69
C PRO A 145 -18.75 6.95 6.96
N ASP A 146 -19.21 6.52 8.13
CA ASP A 146 -18.59 6.88 9.42
C ASP A 146 -17.20 6.23 9.58
N THR A 147 -16.91 5.14 8.87
CA THR A 147 -15.58 4.52 8.83
C THR A 147 -14.62 5.35 7.98
N ALA A 148 -15.13 6.03 6.95
CA ALA A 148 -14.34 6.82 6.00
C ALA A 148 -13.17 6.03 5.38
N ALA A 149 -13.44 4.76 5.01
CA ALA A 149 -12.46 3.83 4.45
C ALA A 149 -11.93 4.34 3.10
N PRO A 150 -10.62 4.61 2.95
CA PRO A 150 -10.04 5.13 1.70
C PRO A 150 -10.27 4.21 0.50
N TYR A 151 -10.33 2.90 0.74
CA TYR A 151 -10.55 1.87 -0.27
C TYR A 151 -12.01 1.42 -0.39
N GLY A 152 -12.95 2.00 0.36
CA GLY A 152 -14.34 1.52 0.42
C GLY A 152 -14.96 1.32 -0.96
N GLU A 153 -14.98 2.35 -1.80
CA GLU A 153 -15.50 2.27 -3.18
C GLU A 153 -14.73 1.24 -4.03
N THR A 154 -13.40 1.23 -3.94
CA THR A 154 -12.53 0.34 -4.74
C THR A 154 -12.79 -1.14 -4.45
N VAL A 155 -13.00 -1.52 -3.18
CA VAL A 155 -13.06 -2.95 -2.78
C VAL A 155 -14.46 -3.49 -2.58
N VAL A 156 -15.45 -2.64 -2.26
CA VAL A 156 -16.85 -3.06 -2.07
C VAL A 156 -17.85 -2.29 -2.94
N GLY A 157 -17.43 -1.30 -3.72
CA GLY A 157 -18.30 -0.50 -4.59
C GLY A 157 -19.01 -1.29 -5.69
N MET A 158 -18.47 -2.45 -6.10
CA MET A 158 -19.11 -3.36 -7.04
C MET A 158 -20.17 -4.25 -6.38
N ILE A 159 -20.31 -4.26 -5.06
CA ILE A 159 -21.31 -5.08 -4.35
C ILE A 159 -22.67 -4.39 -4.46
N ASP A 160 -23.69 -5.18 -4.78
CA ASP A 160 -25.06 -4.70 -4.88
C ASP A 160 -25.51 -4.06 -3.55
N GLY A 161 -26.22 -2.93 -3.65
CA GLY A 161 -26.63 -2.14 -2.48
C GLY A 161 -25.60 -1.13 -1.97
N TYR A 162 -24.42 -0.99 -2.61
CA TYR A 162 -23.40 -0.04 -2.18
C TYR A 162 -23.89 1.41 -2.13
N ASP A 163 -24.61 1.87 -3.15
CA ASP A 163 -25.14 3.24 -3.19
C ASP A 163 -26.10 3.52 -2.02
N ASP A 164 -26.96 2.56 -1.67
CA ASP A 164 -27.83 2.68 -0.50
C ASP A 164 -27.01 2.69 0.81
N ALA A 165 -25.96 1.88 0.86
CA ALA A 165 -25.08 1.80 2.02
C ALA A 165 -24.38 3.14 2.33
N ILE A 166 -23.98 3.88 1.30
CA ILE A 166 -23.31 5.19 1.45
C ILE A 166 -24.28 6.38 1.41
N GLY A 167 -25.59 6.16 1.24
CA GLY A 167 -26.64 7.19 1.26
C GLY A 167 -26.95 7.82 -0.10
N ASN A 168 -26.80 7.07 -1.19
CA ASN A 168 -27.17 7.47 -2.56
C ASN A 168 -26.61 8.87 -2.91
N PRO A 169 -25.31 9.04 -3.11
CA PRO A 169 -24.71 10.34 -3.38
C PRO A 169 -25.22 10.93 -4.70
N ASP A 170 -25.46 12.24 -4.72
CA ASP A 170 -25.74 12.97 -5.96
C ASP A 170 -24.43 13.22 -6.77
N ALA A 171 -24.55 13.86 -7.93
CA ALA A 171 -23.42 14.16 -8.80
C ALA A 171 -22.34 15.08 -8.16
N ASP A 172 -22.70 15.75 -7.06
CA ASP A 172 -21.80 16.60 -6.28
C ASP A 172 -21.25 15.87 -5.03
N GLY A 173 -21.55 14.56 -4.89
CA GLY A 173 -21.12 13.70 -3.77
C GLY A 173 -21.91 13.90 -2.47
N ASN A 174 -23.03 14.64 -2.47
CA ASN A 174 -23.82 14.82 -1.26
C ASN A 174 -24.79 13.65 -1.08
N THR A 175 -24.88 13.09 0.12
CA THR A 175 -25.85 12.05 0.44
C THR A 175 -27.29 12.55 0.25
N THR A 176 -28.12 11.77 -0.45
CA THR A 176 -29.52 12.08 -0.73
C THR A 176 -30.49 11.31 0.17
N THR A 177 -30.05 10.22 0.77
CA THR A 177 -30.77 9.39 1.75
C THR A 177 -29.90 9.20 2.99
N ASP A 178 -30.50 8.75 4.10
CA ASP A 178 -29.70 8.29 5.25
C ASP A 178 -28.91 7.03 4.84
N PRO A 179 -27.59 6.96 5.09
CA PRO A 179 -26.79 5.77 4.81
C PRO A 179 -27.32 4.54 5.55
N ASP A 180 -27.34 3.41 4.85
CA ASP A 180 -27.76 2.12 5.39
C ASP A 180 -26.75 1.02 4.99
N TRP A 181 -25.70 0.86 5.76
CA TRP A 181 -24.67 -0.13 5.47
C TRP A 181 -25.15 -1.58 5.49
N ASP A 182 -26.32 -1.85 6.13
CA ASP A 182 -27.00 -3.16 6.05
C ASP A 182 -27.62 -3.44 4.68
N ALA A 183 -27.75 -2.42 3.83
CA ALA A 183 -28.20 -2.58 2.44
C ALA A 183 -27.15 -3.29 1.56
N LEU A 184 -25.87 -3.28 1.96
CA LEU A 184 -24.81 -3.97 1.22
C LEU A 184 -25.09 -5.47 1.15
N ASN A 185 -25.17 -6.03 -0.05
CA ASN A 185 -25.64 -7.40 -0.27
C ASN A 185 -24.52 -8.43 0.00
N VAL A 186 -24.12 -8.49 1.26
CA VAL A 186 -23.17 -9.45 1.84
C VAL A 186 -23.85 -10.14 3.01
N HIS A 187 -23.96 -11.48 2.97
CA HIS A 187 -24.73 -12.22 3.96
C HIS A 187 -24.01 -13.48 4.42
N ALA A 188 -23.85 -13.62 5.72
CA ALA A 188 -23.44 -14.86 6.37
C ALA A 188 -24.64 -15.81 6.54
N SER A 189 -24.39 -17.11 6.40
CA SER A 189 -25.38 -18.13 6.74
C SER A 189 -25.62 -18.19 8.26
N GLU A 190 -26.81 -18.68 8.67
CA GLU A 190 -27.19 -18.80 10.08
C GLU A 190 -26.18 -19.62 10.93
N ASP A 191 -25.45 -20.55 10.32
CA ASP A 191 -24.42 -21.34 10.99
C ASP A 191 -23.00 -20.72 10.91
N GLY A 192 -22.87 -19.54 10.29
CA GLY A 192 -21.62 -18.79 10.15
C GLY A 192 -20.56 -19.45 9.26
N LYS A 193 -20.95 -20.43 8.43
CA LYS A 193 -20.01 -21.22 7.60
C LYS A 193 -19.92 -20.78 6.15
N THR A 194 -20.84 -19.96 5.70
CA THR A 194 -20.90 -19.52 4.30
C THR A 194 -21.10 -18.02 4.25
N LEU A 195 -20.31 -17.34 3.44
CA LEU A 195 -20.52 -15.95 3.07
C LEU A 195 -20.98 -15.88 1.63
N THR A 196 -22.09 -15.20 1.37
CA THR A 196 -22.58 -14.92 0.02
C THR A 196 -22.48 -13.45 -0.27
N VAL A 197 -21.84 -13.09 -1.38
CA VAL A 197 -21.68 -11.71 -1.87
C VAL A 197 -22.37 -11.61 -3.21
N GLN A 198 -23.26 -10.64 -3.36
CA GLN A 198 -23.94 -10.33 -4.62
C GLN A 198 -23.31 -9.07 -5.22
N LEU A 199 -22.82 -9.16 -6.47
CA LEU A 199 -22.29 -8.02 -7.19
C LEU A 199 -23.37 -7.34 -8.03
N SER A 200 -23.25 -6.06 -8.27
CA SER A 200 -24.11 -5.25 -9.15
C SER A 200 -23.72 -5.42 -10.62
N TYR A 201 -22.48 -5.76 -10.90
CA TYR A 201 -21.96 -6.14 -12.22
C TYR A 201 -20.88 -7.21 -12.07
N PRO A 202 -20.61 -8.02 -13.11
CA PRO A 202 -19.57 -9.03 -13.06
C PRO A 202 -18.18 -8.40 -12.96
N CYS A 203 -17.45 -8.71 -11.89
CA CYS A 203 -16.10 -8.24 -11.64
C CYS A 203 -15.11 -9.41 -11.74
N SER A 204 -14.28 -9.42 -12.78
CA SER A 204 -13.38 -10.54 -13.08
C SER A 204 -12.16 -10.65 -12.15
N TYR A 205 -11.94 -9.63 -11.33
CA TYR A 205 -10.84 -9.52 -10.36
C TYR A 205 -11.31 -9.48 -8.90
N PHE A 206 -12.59 -9.80 -8.64
CA PHE A 206 -13.14 -9.77 -7.28
C PHE A 206 -12.46 -10.76 -6.33
N ASP A 207 -11.98 -11.89 -6.84
CA ASP A 207 -11.15 -12.84 -6.09
C ASP A 207 -9.84 -12.21 -5.60
N LYS A 208 -9.19 -11.40 -6.43
CA LYS A 208 -7.97 -10.66 -6.06
C LYS A 208 -8.26 -9.61 -4.99
N LEU A 209 -9.41 -8.91 -5.08
CA LEU A 209 -9.86 -7.99 -4.04
C LEU A 209 -10.10 -8.72 -2.72
N CYS A 210 -10.68 -9.93 -2.75
CA CYS A 210 -10.88 -10.77 -1.56
C CYS A 210 -9.58 -11.26 -0.90
N ALA A 211 -8.43 -11.05 -1.56
CA ALA A 211 -7.09 -11.31 -1.03
C ALA A 211 -6.36 -10.02 -0.57
N PHE A 212 -6.96 -8.85 -0.78
CA PHE A 212 -6.35 -7.57 -0.47
C PHE A 212 -6.44 -7.25 1.04
N ALA A 213 -5.42 -6.59 1.58
CA ALA A 213 -5.29 -6.30 3.01
C ALA A 213 -6.51 -5.59 3.62
N ALA A 214 -7.12 -4.64 2.89
CA ALA A 214 -8.30 -3.91 3.37
C ALA A 214 -9.55 -4.80 3.57
N MET A 215 -9.62 -5.94 2.88
CA MET A 215 -10.71 -6.92 2.97
C MET A 215 -10.51 -7.93 4.12
N SER A 216 -9.49 -7.72 4.96
CA SER A 216 -9.27 -8.55 6.14
C SER A 216 -10.41 -8.38 7.15
N PRO A 217 -10.81 -9.46 7.85
CA PRO A 217 -11.86 -9.37 8.86
C PRO A 217 -11.37 -8.62 10.10
N VAL A 218 -12.29 -7.93 10.75
CA VAL A 218 -12.07 -7.30 12.06
C VAL A 218 -13.13 -7.74 13.05
N GLN A 219 -12.76 -7.86 14.32
CA GLN A 219 -13.68 -8.33 15.36
C GLN A 219 -14.57 -7.18 15.84
N GLU A 220 -15.89 -7.23 15.54
CA GLU A 220 -16.87 -6.21 15.90
C GLU A 220 -16.83 -5.86 17.40
N ALA A 221 -16.86 -6.89 18.27
CA ALA A 221 -16.86 -6.69 19.71
C ALA A 221 -15.63 -5.92 20.22
N THR A 222 -14.48 -6.08 19.58
CA THR A 222 -13.25 -5.36 19.93
C THR A 222 -13.33 -3.90 19.52
N ILE A 223 -13.87 -3.62 18.32
CA ILE A 223 -14.08 -2.25 17.84
C ILE A 223 -15.12 -1.53 18.71
N GLU A 224 -16.26 -2.16 19.00
CA GLU A 224 -17.29 -1.59 19.86
C GLU A 224 -16.77 -1.26 21.27
N ALA A 225 -15.91 -2.11 21.82
CA ALA A 225 -15.36 -1.92 23.17
C ALA A 225 -14.31 -0.80 23.25
N ASN A 226 -13.51 -0.59 22.18
CA ASN A 226 -12.31 0.26 22.23
C ASN A 226 -12.38 1.47 21.28
N GLY A 227 -13.36 1.54 20.35
CA GLY A 227 -13.40 2.57 19.31
C GLY A 227 -12.10 2.59 18.52
N ASP A 228 -11.63 3.74 18.08
CA ASP A 228 -10.40 3.91 17.25
C ASP A 228 -9.12 3.41 17.93
N ALA A 229 -9.15 3.18 19.24
CA ALA A 229 -8.01 2.67 19.99
C ALA A 229 -7.80 1.15 19.88
N TRP A 230 -8.70 0.41 19.22
CA TRP A 230 -8.63 -1.05 19.11
C TRP A 230 -7.34 -1.55 18.44
N CYS A 231 -6.78 -0.76 17.50
CA CYS A 231 -5.61 -1.11 16.69
C CYS A 231 -4.35 -0.31 17.07
N THR A 232 -4.27 0.26 18.27
CA THR A 232 -3.13 1.08 18.71
C THR A 232 -2.32 0.46 19.85
N GLU A 233 -2.82 -0.62 20.46
CA GLU A 233 -2.20 -1.29 21.60
C GLU A 233 -2.23 -2.81 21.42
N PRO A 234 -1.17 -3.55 21.81
CA PRO A 234 -1.12 -5.01 21.63
C PRO A 234 -2.29 -5.75 22.31
N ASP A 235 -2.74 -5.29 23.48
CA ASP A 235 -3.79 -5.96 24.27
C ASP A 235 -5.19 -5.84 23.63
N THR A 236 -5.39 -4.87 22.75
CA THR A 236 -6.66 -4.63 22.04
C THR A 236 -6.60 -5.03 20.56
N PHE A 237 -5.40 -5.31 20.05
CA PHE A 237 -5.18 -5.71 18.65
C PHE A 237 -5.51 -7.19 18.45
N ILE A 238 -6.80 -7.50 18.27
CA ILE A 238 -7.25 -8.87 17.99
C ILE A 238 -7.23 -9.12 16.49
N CYS A 239 -6.49 -10.14 16.05
CA CYS A 239 -6.23 -10.47 14.67
C CYS A 239 -6.44 -11.97 14.41
N ASN A 240 -6.38 -12.41 13.14
CA ASN A 240 -6.64 -13.79 12.74
C ASN A 240 -5.52 -14.44 11.92
N GLY A 241 -4.43 -13.72 11.69
CA GLY A 241 -3.29 -14.19 10.91
C GLY A 241 -2.32 -15.08 11.70
N PRO A 242 -1.24 -15.53 11.04
CA PRO A 242 -0.26 -16.45 11.62
C PRO A 242 0.58 -15.84 12.75
N TYR A 243 0.67 -14.52 12.82
CA TYR A 243 1.34 -13.79 13.88
C TYR A 243 0.39 -12.77 14.51
N MET A 244 0.69 -12.39 15.76
CA MET A 244 -0.04 -11.39 16.54
C MET A 244 0.95 -10.39 17.15
N ILE A 245 0.53 -9.14 17.35
CA ILE A 245 1.36 -8.13 17.99
C ILE A 245 1.46 -8.45 19.48
N THR A 246 2.69 -8.52 20.01
CA THR A 246 2.96 -8.73 21.44
C THR A 246 3.69 -7.57 22.10
N GLU A 247 4.34 -6.71 21.31
CA GLU A 247 4.94 -5.47 21.77
C GLU A 247 4.80 -4.42 20.67
N TRP A 248 4.49 -3.19 21.03
CA TRP A 248 4.51 -2.06 20.13
C TRP A 248 5.05 -0.83 20.85
N THR A 249 6.23 -0.39 20.42
CA THR A 249 6.83 0.87 20.86
C THR A 249 6.85 1.80 19.63
N PRO A 250 5.97 2.80 19.57
CA PRO A 250 5.86 3.70 18.42
C PRO A 250 7.21 4.32 18.04
N SER A 251 7.50 4.39 16.75
CA SER A 251 8.75 4.89 16.17
C SER A 251 10.02 4.15 16.64
N GLU A 252 9.89 2.97 17.23
CA GLU A 252 11.00 2.11 17.60
C GLU A 252 10.83 0.72 16.96
N ARG A 253 9.79 -0.04 17.39
CA ARG A 253 9.56 -1.40 16.87
C ARG A 253 8.15 -1.91 17.15
N ILE A 254 7.76 -2.90 16.34
CA ILE A 254 6.68 -3.84 16.63
C ILE A 254 7.29 -5.24 16.74
N VAL A 255 6.88 -6.00 17.75
CA VAL A 255 7.25 -7.42 17.89
C VAL A 255 6.01 -8.27 17.65
N LEU A 256 6.11 -9.15 16.67
CA LEU A 256 5.10 -10.13 16.31
C LEU A 256 5.51 -11.48 16.89
N SER A 257 4.57 -12.21 17.50
CA SER A 257 4.78 -13.58 17.96
C SER A 257 3.79 -14.51 17.27
N LYS A 258 4.14 -15.79 17.13
CA LYS A 258 3.21 -16.78 16.55
C LYS A 258 1.86 -16.73 17.25
N ASN A 259 0.80 -16.71 16.45
CA ASN A 259 -0.57 -16.85 16.94
C ASN A 259 -0.85 -18.33 17.27
N PRO A 260 -1.04 -18.69 18.55
CA PRO A 260 -1.25 -20.09 18.96
C PRO A 260 -2.60 -20.65 18.51
N TYR A 261 -3.52 -19.80 18.09
CA TYR A 261 -4.87 -20.17 17.64
C TYR A 261 -5.02 -20.15 16.12
N TYR A 262 -3.94 -19.83 15.39
CA TYR A 262 -4.02 -19.66 13.94
C TYR A 262 -4.50 -20.92 13.23
N VAL A 263 -5.55 -20.77 12.46
CA VAL A 263 -6.06 -21.71 11.44
C VAL A 263 -6.38 -20.88 10.20
N GLY A 264 -5.78 -21.21 9.08
CA GLY A 264 -5.94 -20.40 7.86
C GLY A 264 -5.39 -21.06 6.61
N GLY A 265 -5.03 -20.23 5.63
CA GLY A 265 -4.49 -20.66 4.33
C GLY A 265 -3.01 -20.98 4.34
N TRP A 266 -2.24 -20.31 5.19
CA TRP A 266 -0.80 -20.55 5.28
C TRP A 266 -0.49 -21.88 5.95
N ASP A 267 0.47 -22.61 5.39
CA ASP A 267 0.93 -23.90 5.93
C ASP A 267 1.65 -23.69 7.28
N SER A 268 0.95 -23.98 8.38
CA SER A 268 1.48 -23.82 9.74
C SER A 268 2.78 -24.60 10.00
N SER A 269 3.06 -25.66 9.23
CA SER A 269 4.29 -26.43 9.37
C SER A 269 5.52 -25.69 8.85
N LYS A 270 5.33 -24.68 8.01
CA LYS A 270 6.37 -23.81 7.46
C LYS A 270 6.59 -22.54 8.30
N ILE A 271 5.71 -22.24 9.25
CA ILE A 271 5.83 -21.08 10.14
C ILE A 271 6.77 -21.47 11.28
N VAL A 272 8.08 -21.29 11.09
CA VAL A 272 9.13 -21.80 12.00
C VAL A 272 9.62 -20.76 13.01
N SER A 273 9.71 -19.46 12.64
CA SER A 273 10.20 -18.41 13.55
C SER A 273 9.19 -18.08 14.64
N ASP A 274 9.62 -18.02 15.90
CA ASP A 274 8.75 -17.72 17.03
C ASP A 274 8.37 -16.24 17.07
N THR A 275 9.27 -15.36 16.61
CA THR A 275 9.06 -13.90 16.59
C THR A 275 9.54 -13.28 15.29
N ILE A 276 8.89 -12.15 14.92
CA ILE A 276 9.34 -11.24 13.88
C ILE A 276 9.39 -9.84 14.50
N THR A 277 10.53 -9.16 14.39
CA THR A 277 10.66 -7.78 14.85
C THR A 277 10.66 -6.85 13.64
N LEU A 278 9.74 -5.90 13.62
CA LEU A 278 9.67 -4.83 12.64
C LEU A 278 10.28 -3.58 13.26
N LEU A 279 11.43 -3.11 12.75
CA LEU A 279 12.03 -1.83 13.15
C LEU A 279 11.30 -0.70 12.43
N LEU A 280 10.83 0.29 13.18
CA LEU A 280 10.06 1.44 12.67
C LEU A 280 10.99 2.65 12.47
N LEU A 281 12.05 2.45 11.67
CA LEU A 281 13.06 3.47 11.41
C LEU A 281 12.68 4.28 10.16
N GLU A 282 12.64 5.60 10.30
CA GLU A 282 12.39 6.54 9.21
C GLU A 282 13.68 6.98 8.51
N ASP A 283 14.80 7.05 9.25
CA ASP A 283 16.10 7.45 8.72
C ASP A 283 16.81 6.29 8.03
N SER A 284 17.08 6.44 6.74
CA SER A 284 17.71 5.40 5.93
C SER A 284 19.14 5.07 6.38
N SER A 285 19.86 6.04 6.97
CA SER A 285 21.21 5.78 7.51
C SER A 285 21.13 4.93 8.77
N ALA A 286 20.07 5.09 9.60
CA ALA A 286 19.83 4.23 10.75
C ALA A 286 19.46 2.81 10.30
N SER A 287 18.60 2.66 9.29
CA SER A 287 18.24 1.38 8.69
C SER A 287 19.46 0.65 8.12
N TYR A 288 20.28 1.36 7.37
CA TYR A 288 21.54 0.83 6.82
C TYR A 288 22.55 0.44 7.92
N ALA A 289 22.63 1.21 9.01
CA ALA A 289 23.46 0.86 10.15
C ALA A 289 22.95 -0.39 10.89
N ALA A 290 21.64 -0.56 11.04
CA ALA A 290 21.04 -1.76 11.62
C ALA A 290 21.35 -3.01 10.79
N TYR A 291 21.31 -2.91 9.46
CA TYR A 291 21.72 -3.98 8.55
C TYR A 291 23.21 -4.32 8.70
N ASN A 292 24.08 -3.32 8.62
CA ASN A 292 25.53 -3.52 8.68
C ASN A 292 26.02 -4.05 10.04
N SER A 293 25.28 -3.79 11.13
CA SER A 293 25.58 -4.34 12.45
C SER A 293 25.07 -5.78 12.63
N GLY A 294 24.21 -6.27 11.72
CA GLY A 294 23.54 -7.57 11.82
C GLY A 294 22.31 -7.55 12.75
N GLU A 295 21.86 -6.36 13.21
CA GLU A 295 20.62 -6.20 13.97
C GLU A 295 19.40 -6.53 13.11
N ALA A 296 19.36 -6.05 11.86
CA ALA A 296 18.32 -6.36 10.90
C ALA A 296 18.85 -7.30 9.79
N GLN A 297 18.06 -8.29 9.42
CA GLN A 297 18.36 -9.22 8.32
C GLN A 297 17.81 -8.73 6.98
N LEU A 298 16.90 -7.77 6.98
CA LEU A 298 16.35 -7.13 5.80
C LEU A 298 16.05 -5.67 6.13
N VAL A 299 16.47 -4.75 5.24
CA VAL A 299 16.11 -3.34 5.31
C VAL A 299 15.71 -2.82 3.92
N LYS A 300 14.57 -2.15 3.85
CA LYS A 300 14.04 -1.56 2.63
C LYS A 300 14.64 -0.17 2.38
N ASP A 301 14.81 0.63 3.44
CA ASP A 301 15.29 1.99 3.30
C ASP A 301 16.82 2.05 3.31
N VAL A 302 17.41 2.13 2.11
CA VAL A 302 18.86 2.23 1.88
C VAL A 302 19.21 3.65 1.47
N PRO A 303 20.26 4.28 2.07
CA PRO A 303 20.68 5.61 1.65
C PRO A 303 21.06 5.64 0.17
N THR A 304 20.52 6.60 -0.58
CA THR A 304 20.69 6.67 -2.03
C THR A 304 22.14 6.91 -2.46
N ASP A 305 22.96 7.53 -1.63
CA ASP A 305 24.39 7.76 -1.86
C ASP A 305 25.23 6.47 -1.66
N GLU A 306 24.73 5.48 -0.95
CA GLU A 306 25.38 4.17 -0.78
C GLU A 306 25.12 3.22 -1.97
N ILE A 307 24.00 3.37 -2.68
CA ILE A 307 23.57 2.45 -3.75
C ILE A 307 24.67 2.20 -4.80
N PRO A 308 25.44 3.20 -5.29
CA PRO A 308 26.48 2.96 -6.28
C PRO A 308 27.63 2.05 -5.79
N SER A 309 27.77 1.87 -4.49
CA SER A 309 28.80 1.04 -3.87
C SER A 309 28.34 -0.39 -3.57
N LEU A 310 27.02 -0.66 -3.64
CA LEU A 310 26.44 -1.95 -3.32
C LEU A 310 26.59 -2.93 -4.46
N THR A 311 26.81 -4.19 -4.11
CA THR A 311 26.86 -5.30 -5.08
C THR A 311 25.49 -5.95 -5.16
N LYS A 312 24.93 -6.02 -6.38
CA LYS A 312 23.63 -6.64 -6.61
C LYS A 312 23.67 -8.14 -6.25
N ALA A 313 22.54 -8.67 -5.80
CA ALA A 313 22.41 -10.07 -5.40
C ALA A 313 22.70 -11.04 -6.56
N GLU A 314 22.33 -10.70 -7.78
CA GLU A 314 22.64 -11.45 -9.01
C GLU A 314 24.15 -11.58 -9.28
N ASP A 315 24.97 -10.64 -8.80
CA ASP A 315 26.43 -10.62 -8.86
C ASP A 315 27.09 -11.19 -7.58
N GLY A 316 26.29 -11.81 -6.70
CA GLY A 316 26.75 -12.44 -5.46
C GLY A 316 26.83 -11.50 -4.26
N GLY A 317 26.20 -10.34 -4.32
CA GLY A 317 26.00 -9.42 -3.21
C GLY A 317 24.71 -9.68 -2.43
N ASP A 318 24.26 -8.68 -1.72
CA ASP A 318 23.07 -8.68 -0.84
C ASP A 318 22.09 -7.53 -1.13
N PHE A 319 22.34 -6.78 -2.20
CA PHE A 319 21.48 -5.72 -2.68
C PHE A 319 20.56 -6.22 -3.79
N TYR A 320 19.27 -6.17 -3.54
CA TYR A 320 18.21 -6.60 -4.46
C TYR A 320 17.54 -5.39 -5.09
N VAL A 321 17.13 -5.53 -6.34
CA VAL A 321 16.27 -4.58 -7.06
C VAL A 321 15.24 -5.42 -7.80
N ASP A 322 13.95 -5.13 -7.60
CA ASP A 322 12.86 -5.85 -8.24
C ASP A 322 11.79 -4.88 -8.73
N THR A 323 11.16 -5.21 -9.85
CA THR A 323 10.08 -4.39 -10.42
C THR A 323 8.81 -4.60 -9.63
N ILE A 324 8.14 -3.49 -9.26
CA ILE A 324 6.78 -3.51 -8.71
C ILE A 324 5.81 -2.83 -9.65
N LEU A 325 4.54 -3.26 -9.59
CA LEU A 325 3.50 -2.73 -10.48
C LEU A 325 3.06 -1.36 -9.97
N GLY A 326 3.57 -0.30 -10.57
CA GLY A 326 3.20 1.03 -10.14
C GLY A 326 3.98 2.14 -10.85
N THR A 327 3.50 3.37 -10.68
CA THR A 327 4.04 4.54 -11.33
C THR A 327 4.29 5.67 -10.33
N TYR A 328 5.52 6.14 -10.31
CA TYR A 328 5.89 7.40 -9.69
C TYR A 328 5.45 8.53 -10.62
N TYR A 329 4.60 9.42 -10.14
CA TYR A 329 4.11 10.53 -10.93
C TYR A 329 4.06 11.82 -10.12
N ILE A 330 3.93 12.94 -10.82
CA ILE A 330 3.67 14.23 -10.23
C ILE A 330 2.19 14.54 -10.42
N SER A 331 1.54 14.89 -9.32
CA SER A 331 0.15 15.33 -9.28
C SER A 331 0.08 16.84 -9.27
N LEU A 332 -0.71 17.40 -10.17
CA LEU A 332 -1.07 18.81 -10.18
C LEU A 332 -2.46 18.94 -9.54
N ASN A 333 -2.75 20.05 -8.89
CA ASN A 333 -4.11 20.31 -8.46
C ASN A 333 -4.90 20.93 -9.62
N ASP A 334 -5.67 20.12 -10.34
CA ASP A 334 -6.37 20.49 -11.57
C ASP A 334 -7.47 21.55 -11.36
N GLN A 335 -7.83 21.85 -10.12
CA GLN A 335 -8.78 22.91 -9.77
C GLN A 335 -8.11 24.25 -9.48
N ARG A 336 -6.77 24.32 -9.48
CA ARG A 336 -6.02 25.55 -9.23
C ARG A 336 -5.43 26.12 -10.52
N GLU A 337 -5.58 27.43 -10.72
CA GLU A 337 -4.84 28.12 -11.79
C GLU A 337 -3.32 28.08 -11.51
N PRO A 338 -2.50 27.80 -12.54
CA PRO A 338 -2.82 27.70 -13.98
C PRO A 338 -3.11 26.27 -14.45
N PHE A 339 -3.24 25.29 -13.55
CA PHE A 339 -3.37 23.87 -13.89
C PHE A 339 -4.78 23.46 -14.37
N THR A 340 -5.76 24.37 -14.35
CA THR A 340 -7.06 24.18 -14.98
C THR A 340 -6.96 24.07 -16.51
N ASP A 341 -5.86 24.55 -17.14
CA ASP A 341 -5.57 24.41 -18.57
C ASP A 341 -4.73 23.15 -18.85
N ALA A 342 -5.29 22.16 -19.54
CA ALA A 342 -4.60 20.94 -19.94
C ALA A 342 -3.30 21.20 -20.75
N LYS A 343 -3.22 22.30 -21.51
CA LYS A 343 -1.98 22.68 -22.23
C LYS A 343 -0.84 23.01 -21.27
N VAL A 344 -1.16 23.66 -20.16
CA VAL A 344 -0.17 23.94 -19.11
C VAL A 344 0.30 22.63 -18.48
N ARG A 345 -0.61 21.73 -18.11
CA ARG A 345 -0.24 20.43 -17.52
C ARG A 345 0.61 19.60 -18.48
N LYS A 346 0.21 19.52 -19.75
CA LYS A 346 0.96 18.81 -20.79
C LYS A 346 2.35 19.40 -21.00
N ALA A 347 2.46 20.73 -21.05
CA ALA A 347 3.76 21.40 -21.19
C ALA A 347 4.71 21.09 -20.02
N LEU A 348 4.20 21.11 -18.78
CA LEU A 348 4.97 20.75 -17.59
C LEU A 348 5.42 19.28 -17.63
N SER A 349 4.58 18.38 -18.12
CA SER A 349 4.91 16.97 -18.30
C SER A 349 6.03 16.78 -19.33
N LEU A 350 5.91 17.40 -20.51
CA LEU A 350 6.87 17.27 -21.60
C LEU A 350 8.26 17.87 -21.26
N ALA A 351 8.33 18.80 -20.31
CA ALA A 351 9.57 19.41 -19.87
C ALA A 351 10.40 18.55 -18.90
N ILE A 352 9.98 17.31 -18.62
CA ILE A 352 10.72 16.39 -17.76
C ILE A 352 11.48 15.38 -18.61
N ASP A 353 12.80 15.36 -18.49
CA ASP A 353 13.67 14.30 -19.04
C ASP A 353 13.61 13.07 -18.14
N ARG A 354 12.77 12.11 -18.53
CA ARG A 354 12.51 10.89 -17.78
C ARG A 354 13.70 9.96 -17.70
N ASP A 355 14.46 9.89 -18.79
CA ASP A 355 15.71 9.12 -18.83
C ASP A 355 16.74 9.68 -17.85
N TYR A 356 16.89 11.00 -17.81
CA TYR A 356 17.80 11.64 -16.85
C TYR A 356 17.33 11.41 -15.40
N VAL A 357 16.02 11.50 -15.14
CA VAL A 357 15.50 11.24 -13.79
C VAL A 357 15.76 9.78 -13.39
N ALA A 358 15.37 8.82 -14.22
CA ALA A 358 15.53 7.40 -13.88
C ALA A 358 17.00 6.97 -13.77
N ASN A 359 17.83 7.34 -14.77
CA ASN A 359 19.20 6.85 -14.87
C ASN A 359 20.20 7.64 -14.03
N THR A 360 19.97 8.93 -13.81
CA THR A 360 20.94 9.80 -13.11
C THR A 360 20.49 10.11 -11.70
N ILE A 361 19.24 10.57 -11.51
CA ILE A 361 18.76 10.96 -10.18
C ILE A 361 18.42 9.72 -9.36
N MET A 362 17.67 8.79 -9.95
CA MET A 362 17.28 7.52 -9.32
C MET A 362 18.32 6.40 -9.54
N GLN A 363 19.49 6.74 -10.11
CA GLN A 363 20.68 5.91 -10.24
C GLN A 363 20.44 4.55 -10.95
N GLY A 364 19.48 4.50 -11.88
CA GLY A 364 19.13 3.27 -12.60
C GLY A 364 18.44 2.21 -11.75
N THR A 365 17.85 2.62 -10.64
CA THR A 365 16.98 1.75 -9.83
C THR A 365 15.52 1.82 -10.25
N TYR A 366 15.14 2.75 -11.14
CA TYR A 366 13.79 2.94 -11.67
C TYR A 366 13.84 2.97 -13.19
N GLU A 367 12.71 2.70 -13.85
CA GLU A 367 12.58 2.78 -15.30
C GLU A 367 11.82 4.06 -15.70
N PRO A 368 12.17 4.74 -16.83
CA PRO A 368 11.49 5.96 -17.26
C PRO A 368 10.04 5.66 -17.69
N ALA A 369 9.07 6.50 -17.30
CA ALA A 369 7.66 6.30 -17.56
C ALA A 369 7.14 7.22 -18.68
N TYR A 370 6.72 6.64 -19.80
CA TYR A 370 6.15 7.33 -20.96
C TYR A 370 4.65 7.12 -21.13
N ASN A 371 4.06 6.19 -20.37
CA ASN A 371 2.63 5.94 -20.21
C ASN A 371 2.29 6.05 -18.72
N PHE A 372 1.01 6.14 -18.36
CA PHE A 372 0.61 6.09 -16.95
C PHE A 372 0.59 4.65 -16.41
N VAL A 373 -0.03 3.73 -17.16
CA VAL A 373 0.01 2.30 -16.83
C VAL A 373 1.34 1.72 -17.28
N GLY A 374 2.07 1.10 -16.36
CA GLY A 374 3.43 0.59 -16.57
C GLY A 374 3.50 -0.85 -17.11
N PRO A 375 4.72 -1.34 -17.35
CA PRO A 375 4.96 -2.73 -17.75
C PRO A 375 4.58 -3.70 -16.62
N GLY A 376 4.30 -4.97 -16.98
CA GLY A 376 3.88 -6.02 -16.03
C GLY A 376 2.38 -6.09 -15.79
N ILE A 377 1.62 -5.07 -16.19
CA ILE A 377 0.17 -5.02 -16.09
C ILE A 377 -0.42 -5.63 -17.35
N VAL A 378 -1.34 -6.59 -17.18
CA VAL A 378 -1.84 -7.40 -18.30
C VAL A 378 -3.22 -6.96 -18.77
N ASP A 379 -3.49 -7.15 -20.07
CA ASP A 379 -4.83 -7.14 -20.66
C ASP A 379 -5.16 -8.52 -21.27
N GLU A 380 -6.24 -8.62 -22.04
CA GLU A 380 -6.65 -9.87 -22.67
C GLU A 380 -5.63 -10.42 -23.69
N THR A 381 -4.81 -9.56 -24.28
CA THR A 381 -3.94 -9.88 -25.42
C THR A 381 -2.45 -9.89 -25.07
N GLY A 382 -2.07 -9.43 -23.89
CA GLY A 382 -0.69 -9.34 -23.45
C GLY A 382 -0.45 -8.27 -22.39
N MET A 383 0.55 -7.42 -22.62
CA MET A 383 0.83 -6.30 -21.74
C MET A 383 -0.03 -5.09 -22.15
N PHE A 384 -0.79 -4.55 -21.21
CA PHE A 384 -1.60 -3.35 -21.42
C PHE A 384 -0.74 -2.19 -21.94
N TYR A 385 0.44 -1.99 -21.35
CA TYR A 385 1.42 -1.00 -21.73
C TYR A 385 1.82 -1.06 -23.21
N ASP A 386 1.94 -2.27 -23.79
CA ASP A 386 2.35 -2.45 -25.19
C ASP A 386 1.21 -2.25 -26.19
N ASN A 387 -0.04 -2.34 -25.72
CA ASN A 387 -1.25 -2.19 -26.53
C ASN A 387 -1.86 -0.78 -26.45
N ALA A 388 -1.46 0.01 -25.44
CA ALA A 388 -1.93 1.37 -25.23
C ALA A 388 -1.58 2.30 -26.39
N ASN A 389 -2.41 3.30 -26.68
CA ASN A 389 -2.21 4.32 -27.72
C ASN A 389 -1.84 3.72 -29.10
N GLY A 390 -2.44 2.58 -29.45
CA GLY A 390 -2.14 1.88 -30.71
C GLY A 390 -0.73 1.29 -30.80
N GLY A 391 -0.07 1.07 -29.67
CA GLY A 391 1.29 0.53 -29.55
C GLY A 391 2.41 1.58 -29.53
N GLU A 392 2.03 2.85 -29.50
CA GLU A 392 2.98 3.96 -29.35
C GLU A 392 2.99 4.47 -27.91
N ARG A 393 4.04 5.17 -27.47
CA ARG A 393 4.06 5.82 -26.16
C ARG A 393 3.31 7.15 -26.22
N TYR A 394 2.61 7.52 -25.13
CA TYR A 394 1.93 8.82 -25.04
C TYR A 394 2.91 9.99 -24.98
N ILE A 395 4.07 9.78 -24.39
CA ILE A 395 5.14 10.76 -24.31
C ILE A 395 6.32 10.22 -25.11
N SER A 396 6.86 11.03 -26.01
CA SER A 396 7.99 10.65 -26.83
C SER A 396 9.27 10.50 -25.98
N GLU A 397 10.13 9.56 -26.35
CA GLU A 397 11.48 9.41 -25.77
C GLU A 397 12.43 10.53 -26.26
N ASP A 398 12.08 11.30 -27.28
CA ASP A 398 12.86 12.45 -27.76
C ASP A 398 12.60 13.68 -26.89
N TYR A 399 13.38 13.83 -25.83
CA TYR A 399 13.26 14.92 -24.87
C TYR A 399 13.39 16.31 -25.52
N GLU A 400 14.28 16.48 -26.50
CA GLU A 400 14.47 17.78 -27.16
C GLU A 400 13.21 18.18 -27.94
N ALA A 401 12.56 17.23 -28.62
CA ALA A 401 11.30 17.48 -29.30
C ALA A 401 10.18 17.80 -28.30
N ASN A 402 10.12 17.05 -27.18
CA ASN A 402 9.16 17.31 -26.10
C ASN A 402 9.32 18.71 -25.50
N LEU A 403 10.57 19.16 -25.29
CA LEU A 403 10.85 20.49 -24.71
C LEU A 403 10.40 21.63 -25.66
N GLU A 404 10.58 21.48 -26.97
CA GLU A 404 10.10 22.46 -27.96
C GLU A 404 8.55 22.48 -28.01
N GLU A 405 7.89 21.34 -27.92
CA GLU A 405 6.43 21.27 -27.81
C GLU A 405 5.94 21.93 -26.50
N ALA A 406 6.62 21.67 -25.38
CA ALA A 406 6.31 22.29 -24.07
C ALA A 406 6.31 23.82 -24.15
N LYS A 407 7.35 24.41 -24.75
CA LYS A 407 7.44 25.86 -24.97
C LYS A 407 6.29 26.39 -25.83
N SER A 408 5.92 25.64 -26.89
CA SER A 408 4.81 26.02 -27.78
C SER A 408 3.48 26.02 -27.02
N LEU A 409 3.21 24.99 -26.23
CA LEU A 409 1.98 24.86 -25.44
C LEU A 409 1.88 25.95 -24.38
N LEU A 410 2.98 26.29 -23.67
CA LEU A 410 2.99 27.41 -22.73
C LEU A 410 2.71 28.75 -23.41
N ALA A 411 3.28 28.97 -24.59
CA ALA A 411 3.02 30.18 -25.35
C ALA A 411 1.55 30.26 -25.80
N GLU A 412 0.94 29.15 -26.23
CA GLU A 412 -0.49 29.07 -26.56
C GLU A 412 -1.40 29.30 -25.34
N ALA A 413 -0.98 28.86 -24.15
CA ALA A 413 -1.65 29.11 -22.88
C ALA A 413 -1.44 30.55 -22.34
N GLY A 414 -0.62 31.37 -23.04
CA GLY A 414 -0.36 32.77 -22.68
C GLY A 414 0.84 33.00 -21.78
N TYR A 415 1.69 31.99 -21.59
CA TYR A 415 2.87 32.04 -20.71
C TYR A 415 4.21 31.90 -21.46
N SER A 416 4.35 32.62 -22.59
CA SER A 416 5.60 32.59 -23.35
C SER A 416 6.80 32.91 -22.47
N ASP A 417 7.83 32.05 -22.50
CA ASP A 417 9.03 32.17 -21.68
C ASP A 417 8.71 32.35 -20.16
N GLY A 418 7.58 31.80 -19.71
CA GLY A 418 7.10 31.88 -18.31
C GLY A 418 6.54 33.24 -17.91
N GLU A 419 6.39 34.21 -18.84
CA GLU A 419 5.87 35.53 -18.53
C GLU A 419 4.44 35.46 -17.97
N GLY A 420 4.24 35.95 -16.76
CA GLY A 420 2.94 35.96 -16.08
C GLY A 420 2.57 34.64 -15.40
N PHE A 421 3.39 33.60 -15.51
CA PHE A 421 3.16 32.36 -14.78
C PHE A 421 3.29 32.58 -13.27
N PRO A 422 2.37 32.12 -12.42
CA PRO A 422 2.48 32.31 -10.98
C PRO A 422 3.64 31.50 -10.39
N THR A 423 4.16 31.95 -9.24
CA THR A 423 5.07 31.10 -8.45
C THR A 423 4.25 29.94 -7.87
N ILE A 424 4.74 28.72 -8.06
CA ILE A 424 4.10 27.49 -7.59
C ILE A 424 4.96 26.79 -6.54
N THR A 425 4.34 25.93 -5.74
CA THR A 425 5.01 25.14 -4.71
C THR A 425 4.90 23.66 -5.04
N TYR A 426 6.05 22.98 -5.09
CA TYR A 426 6.17 21.53 -5.21
C TYR A 426 6.33 20.93 -3.81
N SER A 427 5.35 20.16 -3.36
CA SER A 427 5.35 19.47 -2.06
C SER A 427 5.87 18.03 -2.23
N ALA A 428 6.83 17.64 -1.42
CA ALA A 428 7.38 16.28 -1.39
C ALA A 428 7.73 15.86 0.04
N ASN A 429 7.58 14.58 0.35
CA ASN A 429 8.12 14.04 1.59
C ASN A 429 9.64 13.83 1.48
N ASP A 430 10.34 14.02 2.61
CA ASP A 430 11.82 13.98 2.67
C ASP A 430 12.31 12.53 2.84
N ALA A 431 12.16 11.74 1.78
CA ALA A 431 12.63 10.34 1.74
C ALA A 431 13.14 9.98 0.33
N GLY A 432 14.09 9.07 0.25
CA GLY A 432 14.59 8.51 -1.01
C GLY A 432 14.96 9.57 -2.05
N TYR A 433 14.45 9.39 -3.26
CA TYR A 433 14.70 10.29 -4.39
C TYR A 433 13.70 11.45 -4.52
N HIS A 434 12.73 11.61 -3.61
CA HIS A 434 11.62 12.56 -3.80
C HIS A 434 12.10 14.02 -3.85
N VAL A 435 12.99 14.40 -2.94
CA VAL A 435 13.56 15.75 -2.92
C VAL A 435 14.51 15.99 -4.10
N PRO A 436 15.45 15.08 -4.42
CA PRO A 436 16.25 15.19 -5.65
C PRO A 436 15.44 15.34 -6.94
N VAL A 437 14.33 14.61 -7.07
CA VAL A 437 13.40 14.76 -8.22
C VAL A 437 12.74 16.14 -8.20
N ALA A 438 12.27 16.63 -7.03
CA ALA A 438 11.69 17.96 -6.92
C ALA A 438 12.69 19.07 -7.29
N GLU A 439 13.95 18.94 -6.90
CA GLU A 439 15.04 19.88 -7.25
C GLU A 439 15.32 19.86 -8.76
N TYR A 440 15.30 18.69 -9.39
CA TYR A 440 15.40 18.58 -10.84
C TYR A 440 14.19 19.24 -11.55
N VAL A 441 12.97 18.95 -11.11
CA VAL A 441 11.76 19.56 -11.68
C VAL A 441 11.77 21.08 -11.53
N GLN A 442 12.22 21.59 -10.38
CA GLN A 442 12.42 23.02 -10.18
C GLN A 442 13.37 23.63 -11.23
N GLN A 443 14.47 22.93 -11.55
CA GLN A 443 15.40 23.36 -12.58
C GLN A 443 14.77 23.29 -13.97
N ALA A 444 14.18 22.16 -14.36
CA ALA A 444 13.61 21.92 -15.68
C ALA A 444 12.48 22.92 -16.00
N TRP A 445 11.59 23.18 -15.05
CA TRP A 445 10.54 24.19 -15.21
C TRP A 445 11.10 25.62 -15.10
N GLY A 446 12.19 25.80 -14.36
CA GLY A 446 12.94 27.06 -14.33
C GLY A 446 13.50 27.45 -15.70
N ASP A 447 13.92 26.49 -16.52
CA ASP A 447 14.38 26.70 -17.88
C ASP A 447 13.23 27.13 -18.84
N LEU A 448 11.98 26.91 -18.45
CA LEU A 448 10.78 27.46 -19.09
C LEU A 448 10.36 28.84 -18.55
N GLY A 449 11.13 29.42 -17.60
CA GLY A 449 10.82 30.70 -16.95
C GLY A 449 9.88 30.59 -15.76
N ILE A 450 9.56 29.38 -15.27
CA ILE A 450 8.63 29.14 -14.16
C ILE A 450 9.38 29.12 -12.83
N THR A 451 8.85 29.84 -11.83
CA THR A 451 9.42 29.83 -10.47
C THR A 451 8.73 28.77 -9.61
N VAL A 452 9.51 27.80 -9.13
CA VAL A 452 9.02 26.71 -8.27
C VAL A 452 9.70 26.82 -6.89
N ASN A 453 8.89 26.80 -5.83
CA ASN A 453 9.38 26.57 -4.46
C ASN A 453 9.26 25.08 -4.14
N ILE A 454 10.16 24.56 -3.32
CA ILE A 454 10.06 23.18 -2.81
C ILE A 454 9.66 23.25 -1.34
N ASP A 455 8.59 22.54 -1.00
CA ASP A 455 8.14 22.32 0.38
C ASP A 455 8.41 20.86 0.76
N LYS A 456 9.24 20.67 1.79
CA LYS A 456 9.59 19.36 2.34
C LYS A 456 8.70 19.08 3.54
N VAL A 457 7.89 18.04 3.42
CA VAL A 457 6.87 17.69 4.43
C VAL A 457 7.20 16.30 4.99
N GLU A 458 7.11 16.15 6.29
CA GLU A 458 7.23 14.85 6.96
C GLU A 458 6.05 13.95 6.56
N TRP A 459 6.30 12.62 6.44
CA TRP A 459 5.37 11.68 5.80
C TRP A 459 3.96 11.69 6.39
N ALA A 460 3.83 11.62 7.72
CA ALA A 460 2.51 11.59 8.39
C ALA A 460 1.70 12.89 8.20
N SER A 461 2.37 14.00 7.92
CA SER A 461 1.74 15.29 7.57
C SER A 461 1.49 15.42 6.07
N PHE A 462 2.31 14.77 5.25
CA PHE A 462 2.25 14.84 3.79
C PHE A 462 1.02 14.13 3.23
N LEU A 463 0.68 12.95 3.72
CA LEU A 463 -0.48 12.19 3.25
C LEU A 463 -1.80 12.95 3.39
N PRO A 464 -2.17 13.48 4.57
CA PRO A 464 -3.39 14.28 4.72
C PRO A 464 -3.41 15.53 3.84
N LEU A 465 -2.26 16.23 3.71
CA LEU A 465 -2.14 17.40 2.84
C LEU A 465 -2.45 17.05 1.39
N ARG A 466 -1.87 15.94 0.90
CA ARG A 466 -2.05 15.47 -0.47
C ARG A 466 -3.50 15.05 -0.73
N ARG A 467 -4.10 14.23 0.14
CA ARG A 467 -5.50 13.79 0.04
C ARG A 467 -6.49 14.96 0.06
N ALA A 468 -6.21 15.99 0.86
CA ALA A 468 -7.04 17.20 0.90
C ALA A 468 -6.92 18.05 -0.38
N GLY A 469 -5.90 17.86 -1.22
CA GLY A 469 -5.59 18.71 -2.36
C GLY A 469 -5.03 20.07 -1.93
N ASP A 470 -4.39 20.16 -0.76
CA ASP A 470 -3.86 21.43 -0.22
C ASP A 470 -2.45 21.74 -0.74
N TYR A 471 -2.25 21.59 -2.05
CA TYR A 471 -0.98 21.81 -2.74
C TYR A 471 -1.21 22.41 -4.14
N ASP A 472 -0.18 22.94 -4.75
CA ASP A 472 -0.15 23.33 -6.17
C ASP A 472 0.33 22.14 -7.01
N VAL A 473 1.49 21.60 -6.63
CA VAL A 473 2.14 20.43 -7.22
C VAL A 473 2.57 19.50 -6.11
N SER A 474 2.37 18.22 -6.26
CA SER A 474 2.76 17.22 -5.27
C SER A 474 3.46 16.04 -5.93
N ARG A 475 4.50 15.53 -5.28
CA ARG A 475 4.96 14.18 -5.53
C ARG A 475 3.80 13.22 -5.27
N ASN A 476 3.65 12.24 -6.14
CA ASN A 476 2.67 11.18 -5.97
C ASN A 476 3.22 9.85 -6.48
N GLY A 477 2.49 8.79 -6.28
CA GLY A 477 2.77 7.47 -6.79
C GLY A 477 1.67 6.49 -6.41
N TRP A 478 1.49 5.50 -7.23
CA TRP A 478 0.57 4.41 -6.98
C TRP A 478 1.25 3.08 -7.25
N VAL A 479 1.17 2.18 -6.31
CA VAL A 479 1.52 0.77 -6.46
C VAL A 479 0.21 0.01 -6.48
N MET A 480 0.06 -0.92 -7.43
CA MET A 480 -1.20 -1.63 -7.62
C MET A 480 -1.52 -2.57 -6.47
N ASP A 481 -2.79 -2.70 -6.18
CA ASP A 481 -3.31 -3.64 -5.18
C ASP A 481 -3.66 -5.00 -5.81
N TYR A 482 -3.98 -5.00 -7.12
CA TYR A 482 -4.30 -6.18 -7.93
C TYR A 482 -3.96 -5.93 -9.40
N ASN A 483 -3.60 -6.97 -10.16
CA ASN A 483 -3.19 -6.84 -11.56
C ASN A 483 -4.40 -6.76 -12.50
N ASP A 484 -4.98 -5.57 -12.58
CA ASP A 484 -5.94 -5.13 -13.57
C ASP A 484 -5.74 -3.63 -13.80
N PRO A 485 -5.67 -3.12 -15.06
CA PRO A 485 -5.40 -1.71 -15.34
C PRO A 485 -6.37 -0.74 -14.67
N SER A 486 -7.59 -1.19 -14.32
CA SER A 486 -8.57 -0.38 -13.59
C SER A 486 -8.00 0.17 -12.29
N ASN A 487 -7.17 -0.60 -11.57
CA ASN A 487 -6.54 -0.17 -10.32
C ASN A 487 -5.65 1.07 -10.48
N MET A 488 -5.05 1.26 -11.65
CA MET A 488 -4.26 2.46 -11.97
C MET A 488 -5.14 3.61 -12.48
N ILE A 489 -6.12 3.31 -13.33
CA ILE A 489 -6.83 4.33 -14.09
C ILE A 489 -8.00 4.91 -13.27
N GLU A 490 -8.73 4.09 -12.52
CA GLU A 490 -9.85 4.53 -11.68
C GLU A 490 -9.48 5.52 -10.57
N LEU A 491 -8.18 5.64 -10.23
CA LEU A 491 -7.67 6.66 -9.32
C LEU A 491 -8.09 8.08 -9.69
N PHE A 492 -8.32 8.34 -10.98
CA PHE A 492 -8.63 9.66 -11.50
C PHE A 492 -10.15 9.90 -11.69
N CYS A 493 -11.00 8.94 -11.33
CA CYS A 493 -12.44 9.19 -11.27
C CYS A 493 -12.75 10.31 -10.30
N SER A 494 -13.69 11.18 -10.67
CA SER A 494 -14.04 12.35 -9.86
C SER A 494 -14.57 11.99 -8.48
N THR A 495 -15.11 10.78 -8.31
CA THR A 495 -15.65 10.22 -7.06
C THR A 495 -14.61 9.43 -6.26
N ASN A 496 -13.44 9.08 -6.85
CA ASN A 496 -12.45 8.23 -6.19
C ASN A 496 -11.72 8.99 -5.06
N GLY A 497 -11.71 8.42 -3.86
CA GLY A 497 -11.08 9.01 -2.68
C GLY A 497 -9.56 9.23 -2.82
N ASN A 498 -8.90 8.50 -3.74
CA ASN A 498 -7.47 8.63 -4.05
C ASN A 498 -7.18 9.60 -5.21
N ASN A 499 -8.20 10.28 -5.74
CA ASN A 499 -8.01 11.34 -6.74
C ASN A 499 -7.41 12.60 -6.09
N ASP A 500 -6.14 12.53 -5.75
CA ASP A 500 -5.43 13.62 -5.07
C ASP A 500 -5.34 14.89 -5.92
N GLY A 501 -5.19 14.75 -7.26
CA GLY A 501 -5.13 15.86 -8.22
C GLY A 501 -6.46 16.60 -8.44
N LYS A 502 -7.54 16.05 -7.90
CA LYS A 502 -8.91 16.60 -8.06
C LYS A 502 -9.32 16.72 -9.53
N TYR A 503 -8.81 15.82 -10.37
CA TYR A 503 -9.21 15.71 -11.77
C TYR A 503 -10.71 15.45 -11.86
N ASN A 504 -11.37 16.11 -12.80
CA ASN A 504 -12.82 15.98 -13.00
C ASN A 504 -13.13 16.11 -14.49
N ASN A 505 -13.30 14.99 -15.16
CA ASN A 505 -13.70 14.90 -16.55
C ASN A 505 -14.88 13.92 -16.70
N PRO A 506 -16.09 14.41 -16.98
CA PRO A 506 -17.26 13.54 -17.11
C PRO A 506 -17.17 12.50 -18.24
N GLU A 507 -16.37 12.74 -19.28
CA GLU A 507 -16.13 11.76 -20.36
C GLU A 507 -15.25 10.62 -19.86
N PHE A 508 -14.21 10.94 -19.06
CA PHE A 508 -13.38 9.96 -18.40
C PHE A 508 -14.21 9.09 -17.45
N ASP A 509 -14.97 9.70 -16.54
CA ASP A 509 -15.84 8.98 -15.59
C ASP A 509 -16.83 8.05 -16.31
N ALA A 510 -17.47 8.54 -17.38
CA ALA A 510 -18.39 7.74 -18.16
C ALA A 510 -17.70 6.58 -18.91
N THR A 511 -16.45 6.74 -19.31
CA THR A 511 -15.66 5.70 -19.96
C THR A 511 -15.27 4.60 -18.97
N ILE A 512 -14.89 4.99 -17.75
CA ILE A 512 -14.63 4.05 -16.66
C ILE A 512 -15.92 3.29 -16.29
N GLU A 513 -17.04 3.96 -16.15
CA GLU A 513 -18.31 3.28 -15.87
C GLU A 513 -18.67 2.28 -16.98
N ALA A 514 -18.38 2.60 -18.24
CA ALA A 514 -18.58 1.70 -19.37
C ALA A 514 -17.60 0.50 -19.40
N SER A 515 -16.52 0.53 -18.64
CA SER A 515 -15.59 -0.60 -18.50
C SER A 515 -16.10 -1.68 -17.54
N LYS A 516 -17.05 -1.37 -16.68
CA LYS A 516 -17.61 -2.27 -15.64
C LYS A 516 -18.56 -3.29 -16.24
N VAL A 517 -18.06 -4.17 -17.09
CA VAL A 517 -18.84 -5.18 -17.85
C VAL A 517 -18.16 -6.54 -17.83
N ALA A 518 -18.96 -7.61 -18.03
CA ALA A 518 -18.47 -8.99 -18.05
C ALA A 518 -17.59 -9.33 -19.27
N ASP A 519 -17.77 -8.61 -20.38
CA ASP A 519 -16.99 -8.83 -21.60
C ASP A 519 -15.60 -8.21 -21.45
N LYS A 520 -14.59 -9.06 -21.23
CA LYS A 520 -13.20 -8.62 -21.02
C LYS A 520 -12.65 -7.79 -22.18
N THR A 521 -13.05 -8.09 -23.41
CA THR A 521 -12.61 -7.30 -24.58
C THR A 521 -13.13 -5.87 -24.47
N VAL A 522 -14.41 -5.69 -24.11
CA VAL A 522 -14.99 -4.35 -23.89
C VAL A 522 -14.37 -3.67 -22.67
N HIS A 523 -14.16 -4.42 -21.58
CA HIS A 523 -13.53 -3.91 -20.37
C HIS A 523 -12.16 -3.28 -20.68
N PHE A 524 -11.23 -4.05 -21.23
CA PHE A 524 -9.88 -3.56 -21.53
C PHE A 524 -9.88 -2.48 -22.61
N GLN A 525 -10.77 -2.58 -23.65
CA GLN A 525 -10.90 -1.51 -24.62
C GLN A 525 -11.29 -0.18 -23.97
N LYS A 526 -12.21 -0.20 -23.00
CA LYS A 526 -12.64 1.01 -22.29
C LYS A 526 -11.55 1.56 -21.37
N LEU A 527 -10.74 0.70 -20.77
CA LEU A 527 -9.59 1.15 -19.97
C LEU A 527 -8.51 1.79 -20.85
N HIS A 528 -8.26 1.27 -22.08
CA HIS A 528 -7.39 1.95 -23.04
C HIS A 528 -7.95 3.34 -23.43
N GLU A 529 -9.25 3.43 -23.76
CA GLU A 529 -9.90 4.71 -24.07
C GLU A 529 -9.81 5.69 -22.88
N ALA A 530 -9.89 5.21 -21.64
CA ALA A 530 -9.75 6.05 -20.45
C ALA A 530 -8.31 6.53 -20.27
N GLU A 531 -7.29 5.68 -20.49
CA GLU A 531 -5.89 6.10 -20.44
C GLU A 531 -5.58 7.12 -21.56
N ASP A 532 -6.16 6.97 -22.77
CA ASP A 532 -6.04 7.95 -23.85
C ASP A 532 -6.53 9.34 -23.36
N ILE A 533 -7.70 9.43 -22.72
CA ILE A 533 -8.25 10.68 -22.17
C ILE A 533 -7.35 11.24 -21.06
N LEU A 534 -6.92 10.39 -20.13
CA LEU A 534 -6.08 10.77 -18.99
C LEU A 534 -4.76 11.41 -19.45
N MET A 535 -4.12 10.79 -20.44
CA MET A 535 -2.84 11.22 -20.95
C MET A 535 -2.95 12.42 -21.90
N GLU A 536 -4.05 12.57 -22.65
CA GLU A 536 -4.33 13.76 -23.45
C GLU A 536 -4.55 14.99 -22.58
N ASP A 537 -5.32 14.83 -21.49
CA ASP A 537 -5.57 15.87 -20.49
C ASP A 537 -4.36 16.16 -19.59
N ALA A 538 -3.35 15.29 -19.62
CA ALA A 538 -2.21 15.31 -18.70
C ALA A 538 -2.63 15.49 -17.23
N ALA A 539 -3.65 14.74 -16.80
CA ALA A 539 -4.17 14.78 -15.44
C ALA A 539 -3.15 14.26 -14.40
N ALA A 540 -2.18 13.47 -14.85
CA ALA A 540 -0.99 13.09 -14.10
C ALA A 540 0.26 13.23 -14.97
N ILE A 541 1.40 13.45 -14.34
CA ILE A 541 2.70 13.48 -15.01
C ILE A 541 3.48 12.22 -14.62
N PRO A 542 3.43 11.13 -15.40
CA PRO A 542 4.24 9.95 -15.13
C PRO A 542 5.72 10.31 -15.28
N VAL A 543 6.54 9.84 -14.34
CA VAL A 543 7.98 10.14 -14.29
C VAL A 543 8.81 8.88 -14.40
N ALA A 544 8.52 7.87 -13.57
CA ALA A 544 9.24 6.62 -13.55
C ALA A 544 8.33 5.46 -13.10
N TYR A 545 8.58 4.25 -13.59
CA TYR A 545 7.94 3.05 -13.08
C TYR A 545 8.66 2.57 -11.83
N TYR A 546 7.89 2.16 -10.84
CA TYR A 546 8.42 1.75 -9.56
C TYR A 546 9.23 0.45 -9.64
N THR A 547 10.31 0.45 -8.89
CA THR A 547 10.99 -0.74 -8.42
C THR A 547 11.13 -0.64 -6.92
N ASP A 548 11.22 -1.75 -6.24
CA ASP A 548 11.72 -1.82 -4.88
C ASP A 548 13.20 -2.23 -4.88
N PHE A 549 13.95 -1.70 -3.92
CA PHE A 549 15.33 -2.12 -3.70
C PHE A 549 15.59 -2.23 -2.20
N TRP A 550 16.36 -3.24 -1.82
CA TRP A 550 16.59 -3.55 -0.42
C TRP A 550 17.90 -4.29 -0.22
N LEU A 551 18.35 -4.32 1.03
CA LEU A 551 19.42 -5.21 1.48
C LEU A 551 18.81 -6.38 2.24
N GLN A 552 19.24 -7.60 1.91
CA GLN A 552 18.80 -8.80 2.60
C GLN A 552 19.98 -9.73 2.86
N SER A 553 20.16 -10.09 4.12
CA SER A 553 21.14 -11.07 4.53
C SER A 553 20.91 -12.42 3.82
N PRO A 554 21.95 -13.03 3.27
CA PRO A 554 21.85 -14.36 2.69
C PRO A 554 21.36 -15.44 3.67
N SER A 555 21.43 -15.19 4.98
CA SER A 555 20.89 -16.09 6.01
C SER A 555 19.38 -16.00 6.19
N LEU A 556 18.71 -14.90 5.78
CA LEU A 556 17.27 -14.79 5.82
C LEU A 556 16.64 -15.55 4.65
N LYS A 557 15.80 -16.52 4.96
CA LYS A 557 15.11 -17.39 4.02
C LYS A 557 13.61 -17.36 4.25
N GLY A 558 12.83 -17.82 3.24
CA GLY A 558 11.39 -18.04 3.34
C GLY A 558 10.54 -16.77 3.32
N THR A 559 11.14 -15.59 3.23
CA THR A 559 10.43 -14.34 2.93
C THR A 559 10.38 -14.14 1.42
N TRP A 560 9.34 -13.46 0.94
CA TRP A 560 9.31 -13.02 -0.47
C TRP A 560 8.70 -11.64 -0.60
N HIS A 561 9.09 -10.97 -1.66
CA HIS A 561 8.57 -9.67 -2.08
C HIS A 561 7.58 -9.87 -3.21
N SER A 562 6.43 -9.23 -3.16
CA SER A 562 5.42 -9.30 -4.21
C SER A 562 5.54 -8.14 -5.19
N PRO A 563 5.05 -8.28 -6.44
CA PRO A 563 5.03 -7.17 -7.40
C PRO A 563 4.08 -6.02 -6.99
N TYR A 564 3.35 -6.19 -5.90
CA TYR A 564 2.52 -5.15 -5.27
C TYR A 564 3.26 -4.38 -4.16
N GLY A 565 4.56 -4.62 -3.97
CA GLY A 565 5.39 -3.99 -2.95
C GLY A 565 5.20 -4.52 -1.53
N TYR A 566 4.53 -5.67 -1.38
CA TYR A 566 4.30 -6.29 -0.07
C TYR A 566 5.36 -7.34 0.26
N TRP A 567 5.69 -7.41 1.54
CA TRP A 567 6.59 -8.40 2.12
C TRP A 567 5.83 -9.47 2.87
N TYR A 568 5.91 -10.68 2.39
CA TYR A 568 5.35 -11.85 3.06
C TYR A 568 6.40 -12.47 3.97
N LEU A 569 6.18 -12.37 5.27
CA LEU A 569 7.15 -12.71 6.32
C LEU A 569 6.85 -14.03 7.03
N GLN A 570 5.66 -14.58 6.87
CA GLN A 570 5.14 -15.70 7.67
C GLN A 570 5.97 -16.98 7.59
N TYR A 571 6.72 -17.20 6.52
CA TYR A 571 7.62 -18.34 6.36
C TYR A 571 9.09 -17.98 6.59
N GLY A 572 9.35 -16.73 7.02
CA GLY A 572 10.71 -16.25 7.25
C GLY A 572 11.43 -16.98 8.37
N TYR A 573 12.72 -17.25 8.17
CA TYR A 573 13.62 -17.79 9.20
C TYR A 573 15.08 -17.46 8.89
N VAL A 574 15.93 -17.48 9.91
CA VAL A 574 17.37 -17.34 9.76
C VAL A 574 18.01 -18.73 9.69
N GLU A 575 18.77 -18.98 8.63
CA GLU A 575 19.59 -20.18 8.47
C GLU A 575 20.95 -19.95 9.16
N GLU A 576 21.33 -20.84 10.09
CA GLU A 576 22.61 -20.80 10.84
C GLU A 576 23.82 -21.24 10.01
#